data_596fd476bea6f3d5bfcc5e154d46a328
#
_entry.id   596fd476bea6f3d5bfcc5e154d46a328
#
_cell.length_a   1.000
_cell.length_b   1.000
_cell.length_c   1.000
_cell.angle_alpha   90.00
_cell.angle_beta   90.00
_cell.angle_gamma   90.00
#
_symmetry.space_group_name_H-M   'P 1'
#
loop_
_entity.id
_entity.type
_entity.pdbx_description
1 polymer ?
#
loop_
_entity_poly.entity_id
_entity_poly.type
_entity_poly.pdbx_seq_one_letter_code
_entity_poly.pdbx_strand_id
1 'polypeptide(L)'
;MKPMLRAKVLIGVLLLVTLSCSHASVVGRFGENAFGQAAWAGPKAEDPDLDGLSNLFDDDDDGDGVKDDDDKFPLDTNEAFDTDNDGFGNNADLDDDNDGVEDSNDVFPLDSTETVDADFDGVGDNKDAFPNNSSETLDSDGDAVGDNSDAFPLDASESIDTDGDGLGNNADLDDDNDYITDEAELADGTDPLNRFSCKSGCFSFDVDENLEAQPLTDGLLVIRHLFGFSG
;
A
#
# COMPACT_ATOMS: atom_id res chain seq x y z
N MET A 1 59.67 32.03 -20.52
CA MET A 1 59.29 32.17 -21.92
C MET A 1 57.92 31.53 -22.14
N LYS A 2 56.91 32.39 -22.32
CA LYS A 2 55.54 31.96 -22.70
C LYS A 2 55.44 32.08 -24.24
N PRO A 3 54.83 31.13 -24.93
CA PRO A 3 54.36 31.41 -26.29
C PRO A 3 52.87 31.78 -26.27
N MET A 4 52.57 32.84 -27.00
CA MET A 4 51.27 33.43 -27.26
C MET A 4 50.35 32.46 -28.01
N LEU A 5 49.12 32.35 -27.52
CA LEU A 5 48.02 31.69 -28.23
C LEU A 5 47.35 32.71 -29.16
N ARG A 6 47.41 32.44 -30.45
CA ARG A 6 46.74 33.25 -31.48
C ARG A 6 45.27 32.87 -31.54
N ALA A 7 44.38 33.83 -31.26
CA ALA A 7 42.96 33.70 -31.56
C ALA A 7 42.73 33.70 -33.07
N LYS A 8 42.10 32.69 -33.60
CA LYS A 8 41.52 32.67 -34.95
C LYS A 8 40.09 33.20 -34.88
N VAL A 9 39.88 34.38 -35.46
CA VAL A 9 38.58 34.95 -35.73
C VAL A 9 37.96 34.15 -36.88
N LEU A 10 36.86 33.43 -36.58
CA LEU A 10 36.06 32.78 -37.60
C LEU A 10 34.93 33.74 -38.01
N ILE A 11 35.03 34.23 -39.24
CA ILE A 11 34.01 35.10 -39.85
C ILE A 11 32.84 34.17 -40.24
N GLY A 12 31.74 34.25 -39.49
CA GLY A 12 30.52 33.60 -39.84
C GLY A 12 29.81 34.35 -40.98
N VAL A 13 29.65 33.64 -42.09
CA VAL A 13 28.87 34.12 -43.23
C VAL A 13 27.37 34.08 -42.83
N LEU A 14 26.77 35.24 -42.68
CA LEU A 14 25.35 35.40 -42.46
C LEU A 14 24.61 35.16 -43.78
N LEU A 15 24.05 33.96 -43.97
CA LEU A 15 23.21 33.65 -45.12
C LEU A 15 21.82 34.26 -44.91
N LEU A 16 21.56 35.40 -45.55
CA LEU A 16 20.24 35.98 -45.60
C LEU A 16 19.39 35.14 -46.55
N VAL A 17 18.51 34.31 -46.02
CA VAL A 17 17.44 33.68 -46.78
C VAL A 17 16.33 34.74 -46.93
N THR A 18 16.25 35.37 -48.05
CA THR A 18 15.09 36.21 -48.42
C THR A 18 13.95 35.32 -48.81
N LEU A 19 12.98 35.15 -47.92
CA LEU A 19 11.72 34.50 -48.20
C LEU A 19 10.89 35.46 -49.06
N SER A 20 10.85 35.22 -50.38
CA SER A 20 9.95 35.97 -51.27
C SER A 20 8.51 35.45 -51.04
N CYS A 21 7.75 36.24 -50.28
CA CYS A 21 6.31 36.05 -50.17
C CYS A 21 5.68 36.44 -51.55
N SER A 22 5.38 35.42 -52.38
CA SER A 22 4.58 35.63 -53.57
C SER A 22 3.13 35.91 -53.12
N HIS A 23 2.67 37.14 -53.38
CA HIS A 23 1.26 37.52 -53.21
C HIS A 23 0.37 36.71 -54.15
N ALA A 24 -0.24 35.66 -53.64
CA ALA A 24 -1.44 35.11 -54.25
C ALA A 24 -2.62 35.96 -53.81
N SER A 25 -3.09 36.86 -54.70
CA SER A 25 -4.30 37.64 -54.48
C SER A 25 -5.52 36.69 -54.58
N VAL A 26 -5.98 36.21 -53.46
CA VAL A 26 -7.29 35.57 -53.39
C VAL A 26 -8.33 36.68 -53.23
N VAL A 27 -8.92 37.08 -54.35
CA VAL A 27 -10.12 37.96 -54.36
C VAL A 27 -11.29 37.05 -53.98
N GLY A 28 -11.54 36.87 -52.72
CA GLY A 28 -12.79 36.29 -52.22
C GLY A 28 -13.86 37.37 -52.18
N ARG A 29 -14.98 37.12 -52.89
CA ARG A 29 -16.18 37.96 -52.84
C ARG A 29 -16.70 37.97 -51.40
N PHE A 30 -16.80 39.20 -50.86
CA PHE A 30 -17.60 39.44 -49.67
C PHE A 30 -19.07 39.24 -50.00
N GLY A 31 -19.65 38.16 -49.54
CA GLY A 31 -21.12 38.03 -49.47
C GLY A 31 -21.56 38.61 -48.13
N GLU A 32 -22.21 39.76 -48.16
CA GLU A 32 -22.91 40.29 -47.00
C GLU A 32 -24.06 39.37 -46.62
N ASN A 33 -23.98 38.78 -45.46
CA ASN A 33 -25.17 38.43 -44.66
C ASN A 33 -24.78 38.10 -43.21
N ALA A 34 -25.36 38.90 -42.31
CA ALA A 34 -25.70 38.60 -40.92
C ALA A 34 -24.53 38.27 -39.96
N PHE A 35 -24.46 39.06 -38.94
CA PHE A 35 -23.79 38.83 -37.67
C PHE A 35 -23.72 37.34 -37.29
N GLY A 36 -22.56 36.77 -37.36
CA GLY A 36 -22.31 35.40 -36.95
C GLY A 36 -20.93 34.98 -37.39
N GLN A 37 -19.99 34.99 -36.49
CA GLN A 37 -18.73 34.28 -36.47
C GLN A 37 -18.03 34.12 -37.85
N ALA A 38 -17.07 34.98 -38.11
CA ALA A 38 -16.04 34.68 -39.09
C ALA A 38 -15.27 33.47 -38.54
N ALA A 39 -15.65 32.29 -38.97
CA ALA A 39 -14.82 31.12 -38.80
C ALA A 39 -13.50 31.39 -39.53
N TRP A 40 -12.46 31.68 -38.86
CA TRP A 40 -11.11 31.55 -39.36
C TRP A 40 -10.92 30.07 -39.64
N ALA A 41 -11.10 29.65 -40.88
CA ALA A 41 -10.62 28.35 -41.32
C ALA A 41 -9.09 28.44 -41.45
N GLY A 42 -8.41 28.52 -40.31
CA GLY A 42 -7.05 28.07 -40.18
C GLY A 42 -6.94 26.59 -40.57
N PRO A 43 -5.74 26.01 -40.67
CA PRO A 43 -5.63 24.58 -40.74
C PRO A 43 -6.53 23.99 -39.65
N LYS A 44 -7.36 22.99 -40.02
CA LYS A 44 -8.26 22.33 -39.08
C LYS A 44 -7.42 22.05 -37.87
N ALA A 45 -7.69 22.74 -36.80
CA ALA A 45 -7.04 22.40 -35.54
C ALA A 45 -7.37 20.95 -35.29
N GLU A 46 -6.40 20.17 -34.88
CA GLU A 46 -6.60 18.77 -34.56
C GLU A 46 -7.66 18.71 -33.43
N ASP A 47 -8.67 17.87 -33.59
CA ASP A 47 -9.82 17.67 -32.73
C ASP A 47 -10.14 16.16 -32.85
N PRO A 48 -9.34 15.31 -32.15
CA PRO A 48 -9.40 13.87 -32.30
C PRO A 48 -10.67 13.26 -31.73
N ASP A 49 -11.20 13.78 -30.63
CA ASP A 49 -12.42 13.28 -29.97
C ASP A 49 -13.69 13.86 -30.55
N LEU A 50 -13.56 14.91 -31.39
CA LEU A 50 -14.67 15.58 -32.11
C LEU A 50 -15.68 16.30 -31.20
N ASP A 51 -15.23 16.79 -30.05
CA ASP A 51 -16.05 17.54 -29.12
C ASP A 51 -16.29 19.00 -29.55
N GLY A 52 -15.47 19.50 -30.48
CA GLY A 52 -15.55 20.84 -31.09
C GLY A 52 -14.58 21.84 -30.51
N LEU A 53 -13.74 21.45 -29.56
CA LEU A 53 -12.54 22.13 -29.14
C LEU A 53 -11.36 21.65 -30.01
N SER A 54 -10.28 22.32 -29.98
CA SER A 54 -9.04 21.87 -30.61
C SER A 54 -8.00 21.63 -29.54
N ASN A 55 -7.07 20.75 -29.81
CA ASN A 55 -5.97 20.39 -28.91
C ASN A 55 -5.25 21.59 -28.24
N LEU A 56 -5.38 22.80 -28.77
CA LEU A 56 -4.81 24.02 -28.16
C LEU A 56 -5.67 24.55 -26.99
N PHE A 57 -6.94 24.22 -26.97
CA PHE A 57 -7.96 24.74 -26.03
C PHE A 57 -8.72 23.62 -25.31
N ASP A 58 -8.36 22.40 -25.62
CA ASP A 58 -8.81 21.20 -24.97
C ASP A 58 -7.83 20.83 -23.85
N ASP A 59 -8.25 20.19 -22.81
CA ASP A 59 -7.43 19.66 -21.75
C ASP A 59 -7.55 18.13 -21.64
N ASP A 60 -8.19 17.48 -22.67
CA ASP A 60 -8.38 16.04 -22.82
C ASP A 60 -8.56 15.77 -24.33
N ASP A 61 -7.43 15.85 -25.07
CA ASP A 61 -7.40 15.92 -26.55
C ASP A 61 -8.05 14.74 -27.26
N ASP A 62 -8.09 13.57 -26.64
CA ASP A 62 -8.65 12.35 -27.23
C ASP A 62 -9.98 11.89 -26.59
N GLY A 63 -10.40 12.55 -25.52
CA GLY A 63 -11.69 12.33 -24.87
C GLY A 63 -11.82 11.03 -24.10
N ASP A 64 -10.71 10.46 -23.61
CA ASP A 64 -10.73 9.23 -22.83
C ASP A 64 -11.08 9.46 -21.34
N GLY A 65 -11.04 10.72 -20.89
CA GLY A 65 -11.36 11.15 -19.54
C GLY A 65 -10.13 11.37 -18.66
N VAL A 66 -8.91 11.19 -19.18
CA VAL A 66 -7.65 11.56 -18.57
C VAL A 66 -7.17 12.84 -19.24
N LYS A 67 -6.70 13.81 -18.45
CA LYS A 67 -6.24 15.09 -19.01
C LYS A 67 -4.86 14.94 -19.61
N ASP A 68 -4.56 15.71 -20.65
CA ASP A 68 -3.27 15.71 -21.35
C ASP A 68 -2.07 15.83 -20.41
N ASP A 69 -2.20 16.61 -19.34
CA ASP A 69 -1.11 16.79 -18.37
C ASP A 69 -0.81 15.53 -17.54
N ASP A 70 -1.80 14.65 -17.41
CA ASP A 70 -1.73 13.39 -16.65
C ASP A 70 -1.68 12.17 -17.58
N ASP A 71 -1.86 12.37 -18.88
CA ASP A 71 -1.89 11.35 -19.92
C ASP A 71 -0.53 11.19 -20.60
N LYS A 72 -0.07 9.97 -20.74
CA LYS A 72 1.14 9.63 -21.50
C LYS A 72 0.92 9.58 -23.00
N PHE A 73 -0.34 9.40 -23.43
CA PHE A 73 -0.76 9.23 -24.82
C PHE A 73 -1.93 10.15 -25.20
N PRO A 74 -1.81 11.50 -25.07
CA PRO A 74 -2.92 12.46 -25.16
C PRO A 74 -3.68 12.50 -26.49
N LEU A 75 -3.43 11.58 -27.40
CA LEU A 75 -4.06 11.48 -28.71
C LEU A 75 -4.54 10.05 -29.01
N ASP A 76 -4.48 9.15 -28.04
CA ASP A 76 -4.91 7.76 -28.20
C ASP A 76 -5.91 7.35 -27.12
N THR A 77 -7.18 7.47 -27.42
CA THR A 77 -8.32 7.19 -26.51
C THR A 77 -8.33 5.79 -25.87
N ASN A 78 -7.36 4.96 -26.19
CA ASN A 78 -7.25 3.62 -25.61
C ASN A 78 -6.09 3.50 -24.62
N GLU A 79 -5.22 4.50 -24.53
CA GLU A 79 -4.02 4.48 -23.72
C GLU A 79 -3.91 5.77 -22.93
N ALA A 80 -3.60 5.69 -21.64
CA ALA A 80 -3.35 6.86 -20.81
C ALA A 80 -2.09 6.69 -19.94
N PHE A 81 -1.73 5.48 -19.61
CA PHE A 81 -0.65 5.17 -18.69
C PHE A 81 0.44 4.33 -19.37
N ASP A 82 1.68 4.55 -18.98
CA ASP A 82 2.89 3.86 -19.40
C ASP A 82 3.74 3.71 -18.14
N THR A 83 3.59 2.56 -17.48
CA THR A 83 4.13 2.35 -16.13
C THR A 83 5.65 2.24 -16.14
N ASP A 84 6.22 1.51 -17.09
CA ASP A 84 7.65 1.29 -17.22
C ASP A 84 8.36 2.35 -18.10
N ASN A 85 7.59 3.18 -18.81
CA ASN A 85 8.04 4.22 -19.74
C ASN A 85 8.82 3.68 -20.95
N ASP A 86 8.40 2.55 -21.50
CA ASP A 86 9.01 1.97 -22.71
C ASP A 86 8.39 2.51 -24.02
N GLY A 87 7.23 3.20 -23.92
CA GLY A 87 6.51 3.85 -25.01
C GLY A 87 5.34 3.03 -25.56
N PHE A 88 5.03 1.89 -24.97
CA PHE A 88 3.74 1.22 -25.10
C PHE A 88 2.87 1.60 -23.91
N GLY A 89 1.56 1.73 -24.13
CA GLY A 89 0.62 1.99 -23.04
C GLY A 89 0.18 0.69 -22.40
N ASN A 90 -0.19 0.76 -21.14
CA ASN A 90 -0.54 -0.40 -20.33
C ASN A 90 -1.65 -1.29 -20.93
N ASN A 91 -2.52 -0.76 -21.79
CA ASN A 91 -3.54 -1.60 -22.44
C ASN A 91 -2.99 -2.40 -23.63
N ALA A 92 -1.90 -1.95 -24.24
CA ALA A 92 -1.26 -2.59 -25.40
C ALA A 92 -0.02 -3.38 -25.00
N ASP A 93 0.55 -3.11 -23.84
CA ASP A 93 1.66 -3.85 -23.28
C ASP A 93 1.18 -5.21 -22.74
N LEU A 94 2.07 -6.09 -22.49
CA LEU A 94 1.83 -7.42 -21.92
C LEU A 94 2.60 -7.62 -20.61
N ASP A 95 3.46 -6.66 -20.24
CA ASP A 95 4.33 -6.68 -19.08
C ASP A 95 4.52 -5.21 -18.65
N ASP A 96 3.46 -4.63 -18.07
CA ASP A 96 3.26 -3.20 -17.82
C ASP A 96 4.38 -2.54 -17.00
N ASP A 97 5.07 -3.28 -16.16
CA ASP A 97 6.14 -2.77 -15.30
C ASP A 97 7.55 -3.28 -15.70
N ASN A 98 7.59 -4.14 -16.72
CA ASN A 98 8.81 -4.66 -17.35
C ASN A 98 9.73 -5.44 -16.38
N ASP A 99 9.12 -6.19 -15.45
CA ASP A 99 9.85 -7.04 -14.52
C ASP A 99 10.18 -8.42 -15.10
N GLY A 100 9.56 -8.78 -16.23
CA GLY A 100 9.76 -10.01 -16.99
C GLY A 100 8.68 -11.06 -16.72
N VAL A 101 7.62 -10.71 -16.02
CA VAL A 101 6.40 -11.52 -15.83
C VAL A 101 5.25 -10.82 -16.58
N GLU A 102 4.57 -11.56 -17.46
CA GLU A 102 3.42 -10.99 -18.19
C GLU A 102 2.27 -10.68 -17.20
N ASP A 103 1.54 -9.57 -17.39
CA ASP A 103 0.40 -9.14 -16.56
C ASP A 103 -0.61 -10.24 -16.25
N SER A 104 -0.84 -11.12 -17.23
CA SER A 104 -1.74 -12.26 -17.07
C SER A 104 -1.29 -13.29 -16.03
N ASN A 105 -0.04 -13.23 -15.62
CA ASN A 105 0.60 -14.14 -14.66
C ASN A 105 1.15 -13.40 -13.44
N ASP A 106 1.05 -12.07 -13.45
CA ASP A 106 1.49 -11.19 -12.39
C ASP A 106 0.32 -10.77 -11.49
N VAL A 107 0.51 -10.85 -10.19
CA VAL A 107 -0.48 -10.36 -9.21
C VAL A 107 -0.39 -8.84 -9.05
N PHE A 108 0.76 -8.24 -9.39
CA PHE A 108 1.05 -6.81 -9.26
C PHE A 108 1.57 -6.20 -10.57
N PRO A 109 0.79 -6.19 -11.66
CA PRO A 109 1.27 -5.85 -13.00
C PRO A 109 1.83 -4.43 -13.19
N LEU A 110 1.79 -3.60 -12.17
CA LEU A 110 2.26 -2.22 -12.18
C LEU A 110 3.40 -1.97 -11.18
N ASP A 111 3.91 -3.02 -10.53
CA ASP A 111 4.94 -2.91 -9.50
C ASP A 111 6.08 -3.90 -9.75
N SER A 112 7.06 -3.49 -10.51
CA SER A 112 8.23 -4.30 -10.92
C SER A 112 9.07 -4.87 -9.75
N THR A 113 8.66 -4.69 -8.53
CA THR A 113 9.30 -5.28 -7.35
C THR A 113 8.52 -6.43 -6.75
N GLU A 114 7.31 -6.67 -7.23
CA GLU A 114 6.38 -7.69 -6.73
C GLU A 114 5.76 -8.46 -7.90
N THR A 115 5.63 -9.76 -7.77
CA THR A 115 5.00 -10.62 -8.78
C THR A 115 4.01 -11.61 -8.18
N VAL A 116 4.17 -11.91 -6.90
CA VAL A 116 3.44 -12.98 -6.20
C VAL A 116 2.88 -12.45 -4.88
N ASP A 117 1.69 -12.91 -4.55
CA ASP A 117 1.04 -12.78 -3.26
C ASP A 117 0.55 -14.19 -2.86
N ALA A 118 1.33 -14.86 -2.02
CA ALA A 118 1.13 -16.28 -1.77
C ALA A 118 -0.05 -16.58 -0.85
N ASP A 119 -0.43 -15.64 0.01
CA ASP A 119 -1.54 -15.79 0.96
C ASP A 119 -2.76 -14.91 0.66
N PHE A 120 -2.65 -14.07 -0.38
CA PHE A 120 -3.73 -13.23 -0.92
C PHE A 120 -4.23 -12.14 0.03
N ASP A 121 -3.33 -11.51 0.76
CA ASP A 121 -3.67 -10.40 1.65
C ASP A 121 -3.51 -9.02 1.00
N GLY A 122 -2.93 -8.96 -0.21
CA GLY A 122 -2.74 -7.76 -1.01
C GLY A 122 -1.38 -7.11 -0.84
N VAL A 123 -0.46 -7.73 -0.11
CA VAL A 123 0.95 -7.35 -0.02
C VAL A 123 1.77 -8.40 -0.76
N GLY A 124 2.70 -7.95 -1.59
CA GLY A 124 3.55 -8.88 -2.35
C GLY A 124 4.58 -9.57 -1.47
N ASP A 125 4.92 -10.81 -1.82
CA ASP A 125 5.82 -11.68 -1.06
C ASP A 125 7.18 -11.03 -0.73
N ASN A 126 7.65 -10.07 -1.55
CA ASN A 126 8.93 -9.39 -1.30
C ASN A 126 8.84 -8.29 -0.24
N LYS A 127 7.66 -7.69 -0.06
CA LYS A 127 7.39 -6.64 0.93
C LYS A 127 6.75 -7.16 2.19
N ASP A 128 6.22 -8.38 2.13
CA ASP A 128 5.57 -9.04 3.23
C ASP A 128 6.59 -9.73 4.15
N ALA A 129 6.55 -9.42 5.44
CA ALA A 129 7.36 -10.12 6.44
C ALA A 129 6.87 -11.56 6.68
N PHE A 130 5.61 -11.85 6.34
CA PHE A 130 4.95 -13.14 6.55
C PHE A 130 4.21 -13.68 5.30
N PRO A 131 4.90 -13.95 4.18
CA PRO A 131 4.31 -14.21 2.87
C PRO A 131 3.38 -15.44 2.77
N ASN A 132 3.09 -16.10 3.84
CA ASN A 132 2.19 -17.26 3.91
C ASN A 132 1.18 -17.14 5.06
N ASN A 133 0.99 -15.94 5.59
CA ASN A 133 0.09 -15.69 6.71
C ASN A 133 -0.70 -14.38 6.52
N SER A 134 -1.79 -14.44 5.80
CA SER A 134 -2.67 -13.32 5.47
C SER A 134 -3.25 -12.52 6.64
N SER A 135 -2.84 -12.80 7.86
CA SER A 135 -3.20 -12.03 9.05
C SER A 135 -2.08 -11.09 9.50
N GLU A 136 -0.89 -11.24 8.94
CA GLU A 136 0.32 -10.52 9.31
C GLU A 136 1.05 -10.07 8.05
N THR A 137 1.46 -8.82 8.00
CA THR A 137 2.24 -8.27 6.88
C THR A 137 3.53 -7.58 7.33
N LEU A 138 3.58 -7.18 8.60
CA LEU A 138 4.69 -6.41 9.17
C LEU A 138 5.27 -7.12 10.38
N ASP A 139 6.58 -6.95 10.54
CA ASP A 139 7.36 -7.31 11.71
C ASP A 139 8.27 -6.09 11.99
N SER A 140 7.76 -5.18 12.82
CA SER A 140 8.38 -3.86 12.97
C SER A 140 9.66 -3.86 13.79
N ASP A 141 9.87 -4.86 14.64
CA ASP A 141 11.07 -4.98 15.48
C ASP A 141 11.97 -6.18 15.11
N GLY A 142 11.47 -7.09 14.27
CA GLY A 142 12.24 -8.17 13.68
C GLY A 142 12.41 -9.40 14.59
N ASP A 143 11.46 -9.67 15.48
CA ASP A 143 11.48 -10.81 16.37
C ASP A 143 10.81 -12.07 15.81
N ALA A 144 10.21 -11.96 14.61
CA ALA A 144 9.46 -12.99 13.89
C ALA A 144 8.03 -13.25 14.44
N VAL A 145 7.51 -12.33 15.24
CA VAL A 145 6.08 -12.23 15.57
C VAL A 145 5.49 -11.05 14.77
N GLY A 146 4.35 -11.22 14.15
CA GLY A 146 3.75 -10.14 13.36
C GLY A 146 3.11 -9.08 14.24
N ASP A 147 3.16 -7.82 13.78
CA ASP A 147 2.66 -6.65 14.51
C ASP A 147 1.22 -6.81 15.03
N ASN A 148 0.38 -7.59 14.33
CA ASN A 148 -1.00 -7.81 14.75
C ASN A 148 -1.14 -8.82 15.89
N SER A 149 -0.20 -9.76 16.00
CA SER A 149 -0.17 -10.82 17.01
C SER A 149 0.76 -10.48 18.17
N ASP A 150 1.56 -9.41 18.02
CA ASP A 150 2.54 -8.98 18.99
C ASP A 150 1.94 -7.95 19.96
N ALA A 151 2.06 -8.22 21.25
CA ALA A 151 1.66 -7.26 22.28
C ALA A 151 2.62 -6.05 22.35
N PHE A 152 3.85 -6.19 21.84
CA PHE A 152 4.91 -5.17 21.88
C PHE A 152 5.59 -4.98 20.51
N PRO A 153 4.90 -4.54 19.44
CA PRO A 153 5.40 -4.56 18.06
C PRO A 153 6.64 -3.70 17.78
N LEU A 154 7.24 -3.11 18.77
CA LEU A 154 8.46 -2.28 18.66
C LEU A 154 9.54 -2.70 19.65
N ASP A 155 9.38 -3.83 20.32
CA ASP A 155 10.34 -4.35 21.31
C ASP A 155 10.61 -5.84 21.09
N ALA A 156 11.56 -6.14 20.25
CA ALA A 156 11.98 -7.50 19.89
C ALA A 156 12.41 -8.42 21.07
N SER A 157 12.34 -7.95 22.29
CA SER A 157 12.55 -8.76 23.47
C SER A 157 11.26 -9.24 24.13
N GLU A 158 10.13 -8.72 23.71
CA GLU A 158 8.80 -9.01 24.25
C GLU A 158 7.81 -9.22 23.11
N SER A 159 6.93 -10.18 23.22
CA SER A 159 5.85 -10.39 22.26
C SER A 159 4.52 -10.80 22.89
N ILE A 160 4.56 -11.19 24.16
CA ILE A 160 3.39 -11.67 24.89
C ILE A 160 3.21 -10.86 26.17
N ASP A 161 1.97 -10.48 26.46
CA ASP A 161 1.51 -9.85 27.69
C ASP A 161 0.30 -10.66 28.17
N THR A 162 0.55 -11.62 29.07
CA THR A 162 -0.47 -12.62 29.44
C THR A 162 -1.57 -12.01 30.28
N ASP A 163 -1.26 -11.10 31.19
CA ASP A 163 -2.23 -10.48 32.09
C ASP A 163 -2.74 -9.12 31.61
N GLY A 164 -2.08 -8.51 30.61
CA GLY A 164 -2.48 -7.24 30.00
C GLY A 164 -2.10 -6.01 30.82
N ASP A 165 -1.06 -6.09 31.64
CA ASP A 165 -0.63 -4.99 32.51
C ASP A 165 0.32 -4.00 31.82
N GLY A 166 0.86 -4.38 30.66
CA GLY A 166 1.77 -3.59 29.83
C GLY A 166 3.24 -3.88 30.07
N LEU A 167 3.57 -4.91 30.85
CA LEU A 167 4.87 -5.55 30.87
C LEU A 167 4.80 -6.84 30.05
N GLY A 168 5.86 -7.13 29.31
CA GLY A 168 5.95 -8.38 28.58
C GLY A 168 6.40 -9.52 29.48
N ASN A 169 6.02 -10.73 29.15
CA ASN A 169 6.30 -11.92 29.96
C ASN A 169 7.79 -12.16 30.23
N ASN A 170 8.71 -11.62 29.40
CA ASN A 170 10.14 -11.76 29.69
C ASN A 170 10.63 -10.78 30.78
N ALA A 171 9.92 -9.67 30.95
CA ALA A 171 10.26 -8.61 31.92
C ALA A 171 9.40 -8.68 33.19
N ASP A 172 8.25 -9.34 33.10
CA ASP A 172 7.38 -9.56 34.25
C ASP A 172 7.94 -10.62 35.18
N LEU A 173 7.50 -10.67 36.39
CA LEU A 173 7.85 -11.63 37.42
C LEU A 173 6.66 -12.45 37.92
N ASP A 174 5.46 -12.11 37.40
CA ASP A 174 4.17 -12.73 37.78
C ASP A 174 3.24 -12.59 36.55
N ASP A 175 3.57 -13.37 35.49
CA ASP A 175 3.03 -13.27 34.13
C ASP A 175 1.50 -13.31 34.06
N ASP A 176 0.82 -13.92 35.01
CA ASP A 176 -0.65 -14.04 35.04
C ASP A 176 -1.32 -13.21 36.14
N ASN A 177 -0.51 -12.49 36.94
CA ASN A 177 -0.92 -11.58 37.99
C ASN A 177 -1.81 -12.25 39.06
N ASP A 178 -1.43 -13.48 39.48
CA ASP A 178 -2.13 -14.24 40.53
C ASP A 178 -1.53 -14.05 41.91
N TYR A 179 -0.44 -13.24 42.01
CA TYR A 179 0.39 -12.97 43.22
C TYR A 179 1.38 -14.09 43.59
N ILE A 180 1.58 -15.07 42.72
CA ILE A 180 2.65 -16.05 42.83
C ILE A 180 3.63 -15.76 41.70
N THR A 181 4.90 -15.63 42.00
CA THR A 181 5.87 -15.32 40.95
C THR A 181 6.17 -16.55 40.10
N ASP A 182 6.50 -16.34 38.83
CA ASP A 182 6.85 -17.38 37.86
C ASP A 182 7.91 -18.34 38.39
N GLU A 183 8.94 -17.80 39.09
CA GLU A 183 9.97 -18.61 39.71
C GLU A 183 9.40 -19.56 40.78
N ALA A 184 8.42 -19.10 41.56
CA ALA A 184 7.76 -19.91 42.56
C ALA A 184 6.84 -20.95 41.93
N GLU A 185 6.15 -20.60 40.88
CA GLU A 185 5.27 -21.50 40.16
C GLU A 185 6.05 -22.62 39.48
N LEU A 186 7.11 -22.25 38.74
CA LEU A 186 7.99 -23.24 38.11
C LEU A 186 8.61 -24.20 39.15
N ALA A 187 8.99 -23.69 40.35
CA ALA A 187 9.49 -24.50 41.42
C ALA A 187 8.45 -25.45 42.01
N ASP A 188 7.19 -25.03 41.99
CA ASP A 188 6.05 -25.82 42.46
C ASP A 188 5.45 -26.72 41.39
N GLY A 189 5.83 -26.52 40.10
CA GLY A 189 5.33 -27.28 38.97
C GLY A 189 3.94 -26.84 38.51
N THR A 190 3.61 -25.57 38.72
CA THR A 190 2.43 -24.88 38.21
C THR A 190 2.79 -24.09 36.95
N ASP A 191 1.79 -23.45 36.30
CA ASP A 191 1.91 -22.78 35.01
C ASP A 191 1.90 -21.27 35.22
N PRO A 192 3.02 -20.55 35.00
CA PRO A 192 3.09 -19.09 35.16
C PRO A 192 2.16 -18.26 34.28
N LEU A 193 1.59 -18.86 33.24
CA LEU A 193 0.72 -18.16 32.29
C LEU A 193 -0.77 -18.41 32.61
N ASN A 194 -1.08 -19.10 33.71
CA ASN A 194 -2.45 -19.49 34.02
C ASN A 194 -2.79 -19.24 35.49
N ARG A 195 -3.36 -18.09 35.77
CA ARG A 195 -3.79 -17.62 37.08
C ARG A 195 -4.67 -18.58 37.92
N PHE A 196 -5.09 -19.67 37.33
CA PHE A 196 -5.85 -20.72 37.99
C PHE A 196 -5.03 -22.00 38.16
N SER A 197 -3.77 -21.97 37.72
CA SER A 197 -2.85 -23.08 37.95
C SER A 197 -2.38 -23.08 39.39
N CYS A 198 -2.53 -24.17 40.07
CA CYS A 198 -2.06 -24.25 41.45
C CYS A 198 -1.63 -25.65 41.84
N LYS A 199 -0.68 -25.74 42.79
CA LYS A 199 -0.23 -26.99 43.35
C LYS A 199 -1.39 -27.71 44.04
N SER A 200 -1.42 -29.02 43.99
CA SER A 200 -2.44 -29.82 44.67
C SER A 200 -2.60 -29.40 46.15
N GLY A 201 -3.75 -28.85 46.49
CA GLY A 201 -4.03 -28.29 47.82
C GLY A 201 -4.28 -26.80 47.88
N CYS A 202 -4.13 -26.06 46.74
CA CYS A 202 -4.67 -24.72 46.62
C CYS A 202 -6.21 -24.76 46.65
N PHE A 203 -6.79 -23.61 46.97
CA PHE A 203 -8.25 -23.45 46.97
C PHE A 203 -8.78 -23.68 45.55
N SER A 204 -9.03 -24.93 45.22
CA SER A 204 -9.93 -25.27 44.15
C SER A 204 -11.32 -24.85 44.63
N PHE A 205 -12.05 -24.02 43.85
CA PHE A 205 -13.48 -23.83 44.06
C PHE A 205 -14.27 -25.11 43.74
N ASP A 206 -13.59 -26.19 43.43
CA ASP A 206 -14.14 -27.54 43.32
C ASP A 206 -14.37 -28.10 44.72
N VAL A 207 -15.46 -27.70 45.34
CA VAL A 207 -15.82 -28.08 46.71
C VAL A 207 -16.34 -29.49 46.84
N ASP A 208 -16.74 -30.07 45.71
CA ASP A 208 -17.25 -31.45 45.65
C ASP A 208 -16.21 -32.47 45.14
N GLU A 209 -14.97 -31.98 44.85
CA GLU A 209 -13.81 -32.78 44.44
C GLU A 209 -14.05 -33.58 43.15
N ASN A 210 -14.90 -33.05 42.22
CA ASN A 210 -15.22 -33.71 40.96
C ASN A 210 -14.24 -33.35 39.82
N LEU A 211 -13.21 -32.54 40.09
CA LEU A 211 -12.21 -32.04 39.17
C LEU A 211 -12.73 -30.98 38.17
N GLU A 212 -13.90 -30.39 38.43
CA GLU A 212 -14.48 -29.33 37.62
C GLU A 212 -14.99 -28.21 38.52
N ALA A 213 -14.31 -27.06 38.56
CA ALA A 213 -14.80 -25.86 39.28
C ALA A 213 -16.04 -25.29 38.59
N GLN A 214 -17.21 -25.54 39.10
CA GLN A 214 -18.50 -25.08 38.57
C GLN A 214 -19.11 -24.00 39.46
N PRO A 215 -19.21 -22.73 39.02
CA PRO A 215 -19.64 -21.60 39.86
C PRO A 215 -21.01 -21.79 40.50
N LEU A 216 -21.90 -22.58 39.91
CA LEU A 216 -23.25 -22.82 40.42
C LEU A 216 -23.31 -23.92 41.47
N THR A 217 -22.51 -24.97 41.34
CA THR A 217 -22.49 -26.13 42.27
C THR A 217 -21.56 -25.86 43.45
N ASP A 218 -20.31 -25.50 43.17
CA ASP A 218 -19.31 -25.27 44.20
C ASP A 218 -19.58 -24.01 45.00
N GLY A 219 -19.97 -22.89 44.35
CA GLY A 219 -20.38 -21.67 45.03
C GLY A 219 -21.60 -21.88 45.93
N LEU A 220 -22.52 -22.73 45.54
CA LEU A 220 -23.70 -23.08 46.38
C LEU A 220 -23.30 -23.88 47.60
N LEU A 221 -22.32 -24.83 47.46
CA LEU A 221 -21.80 -25.58 48.59
C LEU A 221 -21.05 -24.69 49.59
N VAL A 222 -20.27 -23.73 49.14
CA VAL A 222 -19.62 -22.74 50.01
C VAL A 222 -20.66 -21.89 50.77
N ILE A 223 -21.69 -21.39 50.10
CA ILE A 223 -22.77 -20.62 50.72
C ILE A 223 -23.51 -21.48 51.73
N ARG A 224 -23.85 -22.69 51.41
CA ARG A 224 -24.51 -23.61 52.34
C ARG A 224 -23.65 -23.85 53.59
N HIS A 225 -22.37 -24.06 53.40
CA HIS A 225 -21.45 -24.25 54.54
C HIS A 225 -21.36 -22.99 55.43
N LEU A 226 -21.17 -21.80 54.82
CA LEU A 226 -21.07 -20.52 55.55
C LEU A 226 -22.33 -20.15 56.31
N PHE A 227 -23.48 -20.52 55.84
CA PHE A 227 -24.77 -20.19 56.44
C PHE A 227 -25.42 -21.35 57.20
N GLY A 228 -24.75 -22.48 57.37
CA GLY A 228 -25.18 -23.60 58.18
C GLY A 228 -26.42 -24.35 57.65
N PHE A 229 -26.66 -24.27 56.35
CA PHE A 229 -27.77 -25.02 55.73
C PHE A 229 -27.31 -26.49 55.56
N SER A 230 -27.69 -27.35 56.48
CA SER A 230 -27.58 -28.83 56.33
C SER A 230 -28.78 -29.34 55.57
N GLY A 231 -28.56 -29.91 54.39
CA GLY A 231 -29.56 -30.61 53.62
C GLY A 231 -29.65 -32.08 53.98
#